data_a472124709f55f20e5fd3d0f92119ae8
#
_entry.id   a472124709f55f20e5fd3d0f92119ae8
#
_cell.length_a   1.000
_cell.length_b   1.000
_cell.length_c   1.000
_cell.angle_alpha   90.00
_cell.angle_beta   90.00
_cell.angle_gamma   90.00
#
_symmetry.space_group_name_H-M   'P 1'
#
loop_
_entity.id
_entity.type
_entity.pdbx_description
1 polymer ?
#
loop_
_entity_poly.entity_id
_entity_poly.type
_entity_poly.pdbx_seq_one_letter_code
_entity_poly.pdbx_strand_id
1 'polypeptide(L)'
;MSMRGTVLLVRPDINSPLDGWSWYGAHQLMEIVGIPFHEDSDDWENTEVIVVPNLSRPNRVLEFVKRAVQSGKVVVVGCDVALSLLQDNIDISAVPVTPIPLPPTEPSDLLSLRAYALLPASFTETTLPLLGEPLLFASPKLALGSIKTIDGRQGSLVWVQQIGDGTLIVLGGRIFETCGLLLSRFSWFANPYRRDSFLHRIDPIWDEQLKPWHRFPVVSFYAHFFAWLLSVVLWERGKLLPLRWCLPHQDEVPHRMALTALHDVEIVYDDPVWKRPDNPNYCFAQWLDLEERLNVRSAFFFLSPVTSLPPHWRLNYEISDEPVLAALDLIEEKDGEVGLLSIAHASENALAMEREKLEDLGGVFVWGVRSYRFGNTPASVRHKSAVGFAYDASWFAGQNEPSFLTGCVHPFRPLDAERWQVLPLIELSAVLDDRVLFGELTERHRNGDATHSGIQFCETVLALNGIVCLSWQQHTFNQRAASFEGLVLHCRQLTENELWCPSPREVAEWWTIRNDVGISTRPVGRRWWRVDIFPPDDLNEEIAFVLSIPAPRKIQVLREKSILPTQRLGTWGTMNIWGIPLILEPSEYITLSVGVTI
;
A
#
# COMPACT_ATOMS: atom_id res chain seq x y z
N MET A 1 -2.08 -24.45 14.22
CA MET A 1 -3.55 -24.27 14.23
C MET A 1 -3.88 -23.42 13.02
N SER A 2 -4.72 -23.86 12.07
CA SER A 2 -5.03 -23.04 10.88
C SER A 2 -5.62 -21.70 11.35
N MET A 3 -4.94 -20.60 11.07
CA MET A 3 -5.42 -19.25 11.39
C MET A 3 -6.66 -18.99 10.54
N ARG A 4 -7.83 -19.00 11.19
CA ARG A 4 -9.10 -18.77 10.51
C ARG A 4 -9.30 -17.26 10.36
N GLY A 5 -9.04 -16.74 9.16
CA GLY A 5 -9.43 -15.38 8.80
C GLY A 5 -10.95 -15.24 8.74
N THR A 6 -11.46 -14.04 9.01
CA THR A 6 -12.89 -13.74 8.90
C THR A 6 -13.37 -13.73 7.44
N VAL A 7 -12.45 -13.58 6.50
CA VAL A 7 -12.69 -13.43 5.06
C VAL A 7 -11.96 -14.50 4.27
N LEU A 8 -12.65 -15.16 3.36
CA LEU A 8 -12.05 -16.02 2.35
C LEU A 8 -11.88 -15.24 1.04
N LEU A 9 -10.66 -15.15 0.54
CA LEU A 9 -10.37 -14.73 -0.82
C LEU A 9 -10.30 -15.97 -1.72
N VAL A 10 -11.19 -16.09 -2.67
CA VAL A 10 -11.17 -17.19 -3.64
C VAL A 10 -10.03 -16.95 -4.63
N ARG A 11 -9.05 -17.84 -4.62
CA ARG A 11 -7.97 -17.84 -5.60
C ARG A 11 -8.46 -18.55 -6.88
N PRO A 12 -8.47 -17.87 -8.04
CA PRO A 12 -8.92 -18.47 -9.29
C PRO A 12 -7.83 -19.34 -9.93
N ASP A 13 -8.25 -20.23 -10.81
CA ASP A 13 -7.37 -20.72 -11.87
C ASP A 13 -7.06 -19.57 -12.82
N ILE A 14 -5.84 -19.09 -12.85
CA ILE A 14 -5.46 -17.92 -13.65
C ILE A 14 -5.33 -18.35 -15.12
N ASN A 15 -6.35 -18.01 -15.91
CA ASN A 15 -6.41 -18.32 -17.34
C ASN A 15 -6.13 -17.08 -18.22
N SER A 16 -6.13 -15.91 -17.62
CA SER A 16 -5.85 -14.64 -18.29
C SER A 16 -5.11 -13.68 -17.35
N PRO A 17 -4.37 -12.70 -17.85
CA PRO A 17 -3.77 -11.66 -17.00
C PRO A 17 -4.80 -10.89 -16.16
N LEU A 18 -6.03 -10.73 -16.66
CA LEU A 18 -7.11 -10.06 -15.91
C LEU A 18 -7.49 -10.85 -14.66
N ASP A 19 -7.53 -12.19 -14.72
CA ASP A 19 -7.81 -13.04 -13.56
C ASP A 19 -6.73 -12.83 -12.47
N GLY A 20 -5.47 -12.80 -12.90
CA GLY A 20 -4.33 -12.59 -12.01
C GLY A 20 -4.35 -11.20 -11.37
N TRP A 21 -4.59 -10.14 -12.12
CA TRP A 21 -4.70 -8.78 -11.57
C TRP A 21 -5.92 -8.62 -10.67
N SER A 22 -7.04 -9.25 -10.99
CA SER A 22 -8.24 -9.21 -10.15
C SER A 22 -7.99 -9.85 -8.78
N TRP A 23 -7.40 -11.05 -8.78
CA TRP A 23 -7.01 -11.72 -7.54
C TRP A 23 -5.99 -10.92 -6.74
N TYR A 24 -4.90 -10.50 -7.39
CA TYR A 24 -3.84 -9.73 -6.74
C TYR A 24 -4.34 -8.41 -6.19
N GLY A 25 -5.17 -7.68 -6.93
CA GLY A 25 -5.75 -6.43 -6.46
C GLY A 25 -6.66 -6.65 -5.25
N ALA A 26 -7.52 -7.69 -5.25
CA ALA A 26 -8.33 -8.03 -4.09
C ALA A 26 -7.47 -8.38 -2.86
N HIS A 27 -6.42 -9.19 -3.06
CA HIS A 27 -5.44 -9.53 -2.03
C HIS A 27 -4.82 -8.28 -1.42
N GLN A 28 -4.28 -7.38 -2.25
CA GLN A 28 -3.60 -6.18 -1.79
C GLN A 28 -4.56 -5.18 -1.12
N LEU A 29 -5.78 -5.01 -1.63
CA LEU A 29 -6.76 -4.14 -0.97
C LEU A 29 -7.04 -4.60 0.47
N MET A 30 -7.13 -5.90 0.70
CA MET A 30 -7.33 -6.45 2.04
C MET A 30 -6.09 -6.31 2.93
N GLU A 31 -4.89 -6.56 2.40
CA GLU A 31 -3.64 -6.35 3.14
C GLU A 31 -3.47 -4.88 3.55
N ILE A 32 -3.67 -3.93 2.63
CA ILE A 32 -3.49 -2.50 2.88
C ILE A 32 -4.34 -2.03 4.07
N VAL A 33 -5.61 -2.39 4.12
CA VAL A 33 -6.49 -1.99 5.23
C VAL A 33 -6.50 -2.96 6.40
N GLY A 34 -5.73 -4.04 6.31
CA GLY A 34 -5.56 -5.01 7.39
C GLY A 34 -6.75 -5.92 7.63
N ILE A 35 -7.56 -6.22 6.63
CA ILE A 35 -8.59 -7.25 6.72
C ILE A 35 -7.92 -8.61 6.90
N PRO A 36 -8.22 -9.37 7.98
CA PRO A 36 -7.73 -10.74 8.12
C PRO A 36 -8.42 -11.66 7.12
N PHE A 37 -7.67 -12.28 6.22
CA PHE A 37 -8.21 -13.19 5.21
C PHE A 37 -7.33 -14.43 5.05
N HIS A 38 -7.88 -15.47 4.39
CA HIS A 38 -7.18 -16.67 3.96
C HIS A 38 -7.64 -17.06 2.54
N GLU A 39 -6.88 -17.93 1.91
CA GLU A 39 -7.17 -18.42 0.54
C GLU A 39 -7.55 -19.91 0.50
N ASP A 40 -7.66 -20.56 1.65
CA ASP A 40 -8.07 -21.97 1.73
C ASP A 40 -9.58 -22.12 1.49
N SER A 41 -9.95 -22.60 0.30
CA SER A 41 -11.34 -22.77 -0.12
C SER A 41 -12.05 -23.90 0.61
N ASP A 42 -11.34 -24.83 1.26
CA ASP A 42 -11.95 -25.95 1.96
C ASP A 42 -12.59 -25.54 3.29
N ASP A 43 -12.18 -24.39 3.84
CA ASP A 43 -12.73 -23.83 5.11
C ASP A 43 -13.83 -22.76 4.90
N TRP A 44 -14.44 -22.66 3.72
CA TRP A 44 -15.43 -21.64 3.40
C TRP A 44 -16.66 -21.67 4.32
N GLU A 45 -17.04 -22.84 4.83
CA GLU A 45 -18.22 -23.00 5.70
C GLU A 45 -18.04 -22.25 7.05
N ASN A 46 -16.81 -22.14 7.53
CA ASN A 46 -16.47 -21.44 8.77
C ASN A 46 -16.20 -19.94 8.56
N THR A 47 -16.24 -19.46 7.33
CA THR A 47 -15.95 -18.07 6.97
C THR A 47 -17.23 -17.24 6.93
N GLU A 48 -17.18 -15.96 7.27
CA GLU A 48 -18.32 -15.04 7.26
C GLU A 48 -18.47 -14.30 5.94
N VAL A 49 -17.35 -13.94 5.33
CA VAL A 49 -17.28 -13.17 4.08
C VAL A 49 -16.49 -13.96 3.06
N ILE A 50 -16.98 -14.01 1.84
CA ILE A 50 -16.30 -14.62 0.71
C ILE A 50 -16.12 -13.57 -0.37
N VAL A 51 -14.88 -13.36 -0.81
CA VAL A 51 -14.54 -12.44 -1.90
C VAL A 51 -14.19 -13.27 -3.13
N VAL A 52 -14.94 -13.09 -4.19
CA VAL A 52 -14.74 -13.74 -5.49
C VAL A 52 -14.33 -12.66 -6.49
N PRO A 53 -13.05 -12.56 -6.85
CA PRO A 53 -12.58 -11.63 -7.86
C PRO A 53 -13.23 -11.85 -9.22
N ASN A 54 -13.06 -10.93 -10.16
CA ASN A 54 -13.51 -11.15 -11.54
C ASN A 54 -12.73 -12.30 -12.19
N LEU A 55 -13.40 -13.05 -13.04
CA LEU A 55 -12.87 -14.25 -13.69
C LEU A 55 -13.22 -14.24 -15.17
N SER A 56 -12.28 -14.62 -16.02
CA SER A 56 -12.50 -14.83 -17.46
C SER A 56 -13.45 -16.00 -17.75
N ARG A 57 -13.59 -16.93 -16.78
CA ARG A 57 -14.51 -18.09 -16.86
C ARG A 57 -15.37 -18.17 -15.60
N PRO A 58 -16.31 -17.23 -15.40
CA PRO A 58 -17.09 -17.11 -14.17
C PRO A 58 -17.98 -18.32 -13.89
N ASN A 59 -18.43 -19.07 -14.90
CA ASN A 59 -19.33 -20.21 -14.74
C ASN A 59 -18.81 -21.30 -13.77
N ARG A 60 -17.48 -21.38 -13.58
CA ARG A 60 -16.88 -22.37 -12.67
C ARG A 60 -17.16 -22.09 -11.19
N VAL A 61 -17.42 -20.84 -10.82
CA VAL A 61 -17.66 -20.44 -9.44
C VAL A 61 -19.11 -20.14 -9.12
N LEU A 62 -20.01 -20.12 -10.12
CA LEU A 62 -21.41 -19.71 -9.93
C LEU A 62 -22.14 -20.57 -8.89
N GLU A 63 -22.01 -21.89 -8.98
CA GLU A 63 -22.67 -22.81 -8.03
C GLU A 63 -22.10 -22.68 -6.61
N PHE A 64 -20.80 -22.39 -6.48
CA PHE A 64 -20.19 -22.08 -5.19
C PHE A 64 -20.76 -20.78 -4.61
N VAL A 65 -20.81 -19.70 -5.40
CA VAL A 65 -21.39 -18.41 -4.99
C VAL A 65 -22.83 -18.56 -4.54
N LYS A 66 -23.67 -19.30 -5.31
CA LYS A 66 -25.07 -19.57 -4.97
C LYS A 66 -25.19 -20.28 -3.61
N ARG A 67 -24.45 -21.38 -3.43
CA ARG A 67 -24.44 -22.13 -2.16
C ARG A 67 -24.01 -21.26 -0.99
N ALA A 68 -22.94 -20.49 -1.16
CA ALA A 68 -22.40 -19.62 -0.11
C ALA A 68 -23.44 -18.56 0.33
N VAL A 69 -24.09 -17.89 -0.62
CA VAL A 69 -25.14 -16.92 -0.29
C VAL A 69 -26.34 -17.60 0.38
N GLN A 70 -26.80 -18.76 -0.14
CA GLN A 70 -27.89 -19.52 0.45
C GLN A 70 -27.58 -20.03 1.87
N SER A 71 -26.29 -20.29 2.16
CA SER A 71 -25.83 -20.66 3.50
C SER A 71 -25.67 -19.47 4.47
N GLY A 72 -26.15 -18.29 4.11
CA GLY A 72 -26.14 -17.12 4.97
C GLY A 72 -24.85 -16.32 4.97
N LYS A 73 -23.93 -16.54 4.01
CA LYS A 73 -22.65 -15.79 3.92
C LYS A 73 -22.83 -14.42 3.28
N VAL A 74 -21.90 -13.52 3.55
CA VAL A 74 -21.71 -12.29 2.76
C VAL A 74 -20.77 -12.64 1.60
N VAL A 75 -21.24 -12.52 0.37
CA VAL A 75 -20.44 -12.83 -0.81
C VAL A 75 -20.24 -11.57 -1.65
N VAL A 76 -18.98 -11.20 -1.85
CA VAL A 76 -18.60 -10.09 -2.74
C VAL A 76 -18.16 -10.67 -4.08
N VAL A 77 -18.73 -10.17 -5.16
CA VAL A 77 -18.40 -10.61 -6.52
C VAL A 77 -18.05 -9.41 -7.41
N GLY A 78 -17.12 -9.63 -8.32
CA GLY A 78 -16.84 -8.68 -9.39
C GLY A 78 -17.91 -8.68 -10.48
N CYS A 79 -17.85 -7.70 -11.39
CA CYS A 79 -18.88 -7.46 -12.41
C CYS A 79 -19.09 -8.62 -13.38
N ASP A 80 -18.04 -9.36 -13.80
CA ASP A 80 -18.16 -10.47 -14.75
C ASP A 80 -18.86 -11.68 -14.12
N VAL A 81 -18.56 -11.98 -12.86
CA VAL A 81 -19.25 -13.02 -12.09
C VAL A 81 -20.71 -12.64 -11.89
N ALA A 82 -20.98 -11.37 -11.57
CA ALA A 82 -22.35 -10.86 -11.42
C ALA A 82 -23.16 -10.95 -12.69
N LEU A 83 -22.60 -10.59 -13.85
CA LEU A 83 -23.26 -10.71 -15.16
C LEU A 83 -23.65 -12.16 -15.46
N SER A 84 -22.77 -13.10 -15.14
CA SER A 84 -23.06 -14.52 -15.33
C SER A 84 -24.14 -15.03 -14.37
N LEU A 85 -24.16 -14.56 -13.12
CA LEU A 85 -25.21 -14.87 -12.17
C LEU A 85 -26.58 -14.34 -12.66
N LEU A 86 -26.63 -13.15 -13.26
CA LEU A 86 -27.84 -12.54 -13.82
C LEU A 86 -28.37 -13.33 -15.02
N GLN A 87 -27.48 -13.86 -15.87
CA GLN A 87 -27.86 -14.68 -17.04
C GLN A 87 -28.43 -16.06 -16.65
N ASP A 88 -28.04 -16.59 -15.50
CA ASP A 88 -28.43 -17.91 -15.00
C ASP A 88 -29.78 -17.93 -14.24
N ASN A 89 -30.61 -16.87 -14.36
CA ASN A 89 -31.92 -16.76 -13.68
C ASN A 89 -31.87 -17.03 -12.17
N ILE A 90 -30.83 -16.57 -11.48
CA ILE A 90 -30.96 -16.34 -10.06
C ILE A 90 -32.07 -15.30 -9.94
N ASP A 91 -33.11 -15.61 -9.17
CA ASP A 91 -34.25 -14.71 -8.96
C ASP A 91 -33.80 -13.41 -8.26
N ILE A 92 -33.09 -12.59 -9.00
CA ILE A 92 -32.72 -11.20 -8.69
C ILE A 92 -33.92 -10.29 -9.02
N SER A 93 -35.02 -10.90 -9.49
CA SER A 93 -36.26 -10.26 -9.96
C SER A 93 -37.01 -9.47 -8.90
N ALA A 94 -36.70 -9.61 -7.64
CA ALA A 94 -37.36 -8.84 -6.57
C ALA A 94 -37.00 -7.33 -6.54
N VAL A 95 -36.05 -6.87 -7.36
CA VAL A 95 -35.70 -5.45 -7.52
C VAL A 95 -35.56 -5.15 -9.00
N PRO A 96 -36.27 -4.16 -9.56
CA PRO A 96 -36.09 -3.76 -10.95
C PRO A 96 -34.70 -3.09 -11.08
N VAL A 97 -33.68 -3.90 -11.21
CA VAL A 97 -32.35 -3.49 -11.61
C VAL A 97 -32.31 -3.64 -13.10
N THR A 98 -32.40 -2.54 -13.81
CA THR A 98 -31.97 -2.51 -15.19
C THR A 98 -30.47 -2.26 -15.13
N PRO A 99 -29.61 -3.28 -15.31
CA PRO A 99 -28.22 -3.00 -15.61
C PRO A 99 -28.28 -2.15 -16.87
N ILE A 100 -27.70 -0.96 -16.83
CA ILE A 100 -27.52 -0.16 -18.03
C ILE A 100 -26.29 -0.76 -18.71
N PRO A 101 -26.44 -1.64 -19.72
CA PRO A 101 -25.29 -2.09 -20.48
C PRO A 101 -24.75 -0.85 -21.18
N LEU A 102 -23.51 -0.55 -20.90
CA LEU A 102 -22.81 0.54 -21.53
C LEU A 102 -22.20 0.00 -22.84
N PRO A 103 -22.31 0.73 -23.95
CA PRO A 103 -21.65 0.29 -25.17
C PRO A 103 -20.14 0.17 -24.96
N PRO A 104 -19.44 -0.76 -25.62
CA PRO A 104 -18.01 -0.91 -25.52
C PRO A 104 -17.36 0.37 -26.02
N THR A 105 -16.83 1.15 -25.12
CA THR A 105 -16.00 2.33 -25.38
C THR A 105 -14.56 2.02 -24.98
N GLU A 106 -13.63 2.72 -25.58
CA GLU A 106 -12.20 2.57 -25.31
C GLU A 106 -11.87 2.84 -23.83
N PRO A 107 -10.73 2.40 -23.28
CA PRO A 107 -10.37 2.45 -21.86
C PRO A 107 -10.32 3.85 -21.22
N SER A 108 -10.94 4.83 -21.84
CA SER A 108 -10.95 6.25 -21.48
C SER A 108 -12.11 6.70 -20.57
N ASP A 109 -13.02 5.79 -20.16
CA ASP A 109 -14.12 6.17 -19.28
C ASP A 109 -13.66 6.30 -17.83
N LEU A 110 -13.28 7.50 -17.52
CA LEU A 110 -12.86 7.95 -16.21
C LEU A 110 -14.11 8.22 -15.35
N LEU A 111 -14.18 7.61 -14.17
CA LEU A 111 -15.29 7.82 -13.24
C LEU A 111 -15.01 9.00 -12.32
N SER A 112 -15.93 9.96 -12.24
CA SER A 112 -15.88 10.92 -11.15
C SER A 112 -16.64 10.35 -9.95
N LEU A 113 -15.89 9.85 -8.98
CA LEU A 113 -16.42 9.43 -7.70
C LEU A 113 -16.63 10.67 -6.84
N ARG A 114 -17.89 11.11 -6.73
CA ARG A 114 -18.27 11.96 -5.60
C ARG A 114 -18.36 11.08 -4.35
N ALA A 115 -17.23 10.68 -3.82
CA ALA A 115 -17.16 9.96 -2.56
C ALA A 115 -17.32 10.95 -1.40
N TYR A 116 -18.47 11.56 -1.28
CA TYR A 116 -18.77 12.61 -0.30
C TYR A 116 -18.51 12.24 1.16
N ALA A 117 -18.24 10.98 1.44
CA ALA A 117 -18.15 10.52 2.82
C ALA A 117 -16.78 9.99 3.26
N LEU A 118 -15.87 9.75 2.33
CA LEU A 118 -14.59 9.07 2.63
C LEU A 118 -13.37 9.94 2.40
N LEU A 119 -13.48 10.99 1.59
CA LEU A 119 -12.37 11.86 1.25
C LEU A 119 -12.43 13.19 1.99
N PRO A 120 -11.28 13.78 2.36
CA PRO A 120 -11.21 15.17 2.78
C PRO A 120 -11.85 16.09 1.74
N ALA A 121 -12.36 17.24 2.19
CA ALA A 121 -13.07 18.19 1.32
C ALA A 121 -12.26 18.63 0.08
N SER A 122 -10.95 18.58 0.15
CA SER A 122 -10.02 18.87 -0.95
C SER A 122 -10.10 17.88 -2.13
N PHE A 123 -10.73 16.71 -1.96
CA PHE A 123 -10.81 15.66 -2.98
C PHE A 123 -12.21 15.42 -3.54
N THR A 124 -13.18 16.29 -3.21
CA THR A 124 -14.59 16.10 -3.55
C THR A 124 -14.91 16.07 -5.06
N GLU A 125 -13.98 16.52 -5.89
CA GLU A 125 -14.13 16.52 -7.36
C GLU A 125 -13.11 15.58 -8.05
N THR A 126 -12.49 14.69 -7.29
CA THR A 126 -11.48 13.78 -7.85
C THR A 126 -12.14 12.73 -8.73
N THR A 127 -11.65 12.57 -9.93
CA THR A 127 -12.00 11.49 -10.86
C THR A 127 -11.08 10.30 -10.56
N LEU A 128 -11.59 9.08 -10.50
CA LEU A 128 -10.81 7.88 -10.22
C LEU A 128 -10.81 6.94 -11.42
N PRO A 129 -9.66 6.33 -11.78
CA PRO A 129 -9.58 5.39 -12.88
C PRO A 129 -10.27 4.08 -12.55
N LEU A 130 -10.96 3.52 -13.53
CA LEU A 130 -11.43 2.14 -13.53
C LEU A 130 -11.12 1.49 -14.86
N LEU A 131 -10.66 0.24 -14.83
CA LEU A 131 -10.51 -0.59 -16.00
C LEU A 131 -11.88 -0.94 -16.59
N GLY A 132 -12.01 -0.78 -17.92
CA GLY A 132 -13.21 -1.15 -18.64
C GLY A 132 -14.46 -0.37 -18.23
N GLU A 133 -15.61 -0.84 -18.68
CA GLU A 133 -16.89 -0.19 -18.44
C GLU A 133 -17.50 -0.63 -17.10
N PRO A 134 -17.98 0.32 -16.27
CA PRO A 134 -18.69 -0.03 -15.05
C PRO A 134 -20.13 -0.44 -15.34
N LEU A 135 -20.61 -1.41 -14.58
CA LEU A 135 -22.05 -1.65 -14.39
C LEU A 135 -22.58 -0.62 -13.38
N LEU A 136 -23.49 0.23 -13.81
CA LEU A 136 -24.12 1.19 -12.93
C LEU A 136 -25.54 0.74 -12.55
N PHE A 137 -25.85 0.78 -11.26
CA PHE A 137 -27.15 0.38 -10.74
C PHE A 137 -28.01 1.62 -10.47
N ALA A 138 -29.20 1.65 -11.06
CA ALA A 138 -30.08 2.83 -11.04
C ALA A 138 -30.80 3.07 -9.69
N SER A 139 -30.93 2.05 -8.85
CA SER A 139 -31.62 2.16 -7.56
C SER A 139 -30.90 1.36 -6.47
N PRO A 140 -29.91 1.95 -5.79
CA PRO A 140 -29.25 1.28 -4.68
C PRO A 140 -30.16 1.27 -3.44
N LYS A 141 -30.38 0.11 -2.83
CA LYS A 141 -30.97 0.02 -1.48
C LYS A 141 -30.10 0.72 -0.42
N LEU A 142 -28.79 0.76 -0.65
CA LEU A 142 -27.82 1.55 0.08
C LEU A 142 -27.29 2.61 -0.86
N ALA A 143 -27.36 3.88 -0.49
CA ALA A 143 -26.79 5.00 -1.25
C ALA A 143 -25.25 5.02 -1.17
N LEU A 144 -24.62 3.86 -1.47
CA LEU A 144 -23.19 3.63 -1.38
C LEU A 144 -22.55 3.99 -2.72
N GLY A 145 -21.89 5.14 -2.77
CA GLY A 145 -21.10 5.56 -3.91
C GLY A 145 -21.96 5.87 -5.16
N SER A 146 -22.66 6.99 -5.16
CA SER A 146 -23.20 7.50 -6.43
C SER A 146 -22.03 7.94 -7.32
N ILE A 147 -22.01 7.43 -8.53
CA ILE A 147 -20.99 7.69 -9.53
C ILE A 147 -21.59 8.50 -10.66
N LYS A 148 -20.84 9.49 -11.12
CA LYS A 148 -21.13 10.19 -12.36
C LYS A 148 -19.99 9.89 -13.33
N THR A 149 -20.30 9.30 -14.47
CA THR A 149 -19.34 9.07 -15.55
C THR A 149 -19.04 10.39 -16.27
N ILE A 150 -17.94 10.43 -17.03
CA ILE A 150 -17.54 11.62 -17.83
C ILE A 150 -18.61 11.96 -18.84
N ASP A 151 -19.29 10.97 -19.41
CA ASP A 151 -20.40 11.15 -20.35
C ASP A 151 -21.73 11.54 -19.68
N GLY A 152 -21.70 11.78 -18.36
CA GLY A 152 -22.84 12.31 -17.60
C GLY A 152 -23.81 11.27 -17.04
N ARG A 153 -23.59 9.99 -17.25
CA ARG A 153 -24.40 8.92 -16.63
C ARG A 153 -24.22 8.91 -15.12
N GLN A 154 -25.29 8.60 -14.39
CA GLN A 154 -25.26 8.52 -12.93
C GLN A 154 -25.81 7.17 -12.47
N GLY A 155 -25.21 6.58 -11.43
CA GLY A 155 -25.64 5.34 -10.84
C GLY A 155 -24.82 4.97 -9.61
N SER A 156 -25.05 3.79 -9.06
CA SER A 156 -24.21 3.23 -7.98
C SER A 156 -23.25 2.21 -8.56
N LEU A 157 -21.98 2.26 -8.09
CA LEU A 157 -20.96 1.25 -8.42
C LEU A 157 -21.17 -0.04 -7.63
N VAL A 158 -21.90 0.01 -6.54
CA VAL A 158 -22.12 -1.14 -5.65
C VAL A 158 -23.58 -1.46 -5.57
N TRP A 159 -23.89 -2.73 -5.69
CA TRP A 159 -25.22 -3.26 -5.47
C TRP A 159 -25.19 -4.31 -4.36
N VAL A 160 -26.10 -4.18 -3.40
CA VAL A 160 -26.20 -5.07 -2.25
C VAL A 160 -27.60 -5.66 -2.19
N GLN A 161 -27.70 -6.98 -2.16
CA GLN A 161 -28.96 -7.70 -2.05
C GLN A 161 -28.92 -8.76 -0.96
N GLN A 162 -29.98 -8.77 -0.15
CA GLN A 162 -30.27 -9.87 0.76
C GLN A 162 -30.92 -11.01 -0.03
N ILE A 163 -30.36 -12.21 0.06
CA ILE A 163 -30.89 -13.44 -0.57
C ILE A 163 -31.00 -14.51 0.52
N GLY A 164 -32.24 -14.75 0.98
CA GLY A 164 -32.43 -15.57 2.18
C GLY A 164 -31.73 -14.96 3.39
N ASP A 165 -30.91 -15.76 4.07
CA ASP A 165 -30.08 -15.31 5.19
C ASP A 165 -28.71 -14.74 4.74
N GLY A 166 -28.37 -14.86 3.47
CA GLY A 166 -27.10 -14.36 2.91
C GLY A 166 -27.21 -12.98 2.30
N THR A 167 -26.06 -12.38 1.98
CA THR A 167 -25.97 -11.08 1.32
C THR A 167 -25.03 -11.18 0.13
N LEU A 168 -25.48 -10.77 -1.04
CA LEU A 168 -24.67 -10.63 -2.23
C LEU A 168 -24.29 -9.16 -2.42
N ILE A 169 -23.00 -8.90 -2.53
CA ILE A 169 -22.43 -7.58 -2.86
C ILE A 169 -21.83 -7.68 -4.25
N VAL A 170 -22.28 -6.85 -5.17
CA VAL A 170 -21.74 -6.75 -6.51
C VAL A 170 -20.96 -5.47 -6.66
N LEU A 171 -19.69 -5.59 -7.05
CA LEU A 171 -18.88 -4.45 -7.47
C LEU A 171 -19.08 -4.26 -8.98
N GLY A 172 -19.74 -3.17 -9.36
CA GLY A 172 -20.08 -2.86 -10.75
C GLY A 172 -18.90 -2.36 -11.59
N GLY A 173 -17.71 -2.21 -11.00
CA GLY A 173 -16.48 -1.82 -11.69
C GLY A 173 -15.36 -2.83 -11.47
N ARG A 174 -14.36 -2.79 -12.34
CA ARG A 174 -13.16 -3.62 -12.24
C ARG A 174 -12.16 -3.04 -11.23
N ILE A 175 -12.61 -2.81 -9.99
CA ILE A 175 -11.81 -2.20 -8.92
C ILE A 175 -10.57 -3.05 -8.63
N PHE A 176 -10.75 -4.36 -8.50
CA PHE A 176 -9.67 -5.28 -8.19
C PHE A 176 -8.61 -5.29 -9.30
N GLU A 177 -9.03 -5.43 -10.56
CA GLU A 177 -8.12 -5.41 -11.71
C GLU A 177 -7.40 -4.08 -11.84
N THR A 178 -8.10 -2.96 -11.59
CA THR A 178 -7.49 -1.63 -11.60
C THR A 178 -6.39 -1.54 -10.56
N CYS A 179 -6.65 -1.96 -9.33
CA CYS A 179 -5.66 -1.95 -8.25
C CYS A 179 -4.50 -2.91 -8.56
N GLY A 180 -4.78 -4.13 -9.00
CA GLY A 180 -3.77 -5.11 -9.35
C GLY A 180 -2.86 -4.64 -10.48
N LEU A 181 -3.42 -4.00 -11.52
CA LEU A 181 -2.64 -3.42 -12.59
C LEU A 181 -1.76 -2.25 -12.11
N LEU A 182 -2.31 -1.32 -11.32
CA LEU A 182 -1.57 -0.17 -10.81
C LEU A 182 -0.40 -0.60 -9.92
N LEU A 183 -0.60 -1.58 -9.03
CA LEU A 183 0.44 -2.09 -8.13
C LEU A 183 1.48 -2.97 -8.85
N SER A 184 1.10 -3.64 -9.93
CA SER A 184 2.03 -4.42 -10.75
C SER A 184 2.66 -3.60 -11.88
N ARG A 185 2.32 -2.31 -11.98
CA ARG A 185 2.87 -1.40 -12.97
C ARG A 185 4.30 -1.06 -12.61
N PHE A 186 5.20 -1.47 -13.48
CA PHE A 186 6.62 -1.15 -13.35
C PHE A 186 6.88 0.21 -13.99
N SER A 187 7.78 0.99 -13.40
CA SER A 187 8.11 2.32 -13.92
C SER A 187 8.70 2.21 -15.32
N TRP A 188 7.88 2.40 -16.32
CA TRP A 188 8.27 2.36 -17.73
C TRP A 188 9.17 3.53 -18.14
N PHE A 189 9.26 4.54 -17.30
CA PHE A 189 9.98 5.78 -17.59
C PHE A 189 11.48 5.61 -17.75
N ALA A 190 12.07 4.49 -17.29
CA ALA A 190 13.51 4.29 -17.31
C ALA A 190 14.05 3.56 -18.55
N ASN A 191 13.20 2.97 -19.42
CA ASN A 191 13.73 2.22 -20.56
C ASN A 191 12.89 2.37 -21.85
N PRO A 192 13.15 3.41 -22.68
CA PRO A 192 12.46 3.61 -23.95
C PRO A 192 12.76 2.54 -25.03
N TYR A 193 13.63 1.57 -24.74
CA TYR A 193 14.14 0.61 -25.73
C TYR A 193 13.56 -0.80 -25.67
N ARG A 194 12.69 -1.12 -24.71
CA ARG A 194 12.06 -2.46 -24.64
C ARG A 194 10.68 -2.49 -25.29
N ARG A 195 10.63 -3.07 -26.49
CA ARG A 195 9.42 -3.19 -27.33
C ARG A 195 8.60 -4.48 -27.11
N ASP A 196 8.98 -5.34 -26.21
CA ASP A 196 8.41 -6.68 -26.13
C ASP A 196 7.64 -6.91 -24.83
N SER A 197 6.34 -6.73 -24.84
CA SER A 197 5.39 -7.49 -24.04
C SER A 197 3.94 -7.06 -24.28
N PHE A 198 3.01 -7.91 -23.87
CA PHE A 198 1.56 -7.65 -23.82
C PHE A 198 1.23 -6.32 -23.10
N LEU A 199 1.96 -5.95 -22.06
CA LEU A 199 1.83 -4.68 -21.32
C LEU A 199 2.09 -3.46 -22.21
N HIS A 200 2.92 -3.59 -23.23
CA HIS A 200 3.23 -2.51 -24.15
C HIS A 200 2.03 -2.03 -25.00
N ARG A 201 0.99 -2.84 -25.16
CA ARG A 201 -0.23 -2.45 -25.90
C ARG A 201 -1.23 -1.66 -25.05
N ILE A 202 -1.15 -1.80 -23.74
CA ILE A 202 -2.03 -1.10 -22.79
C ILE A 202 -1.39 0.23 -22.34
N ASP A 203 -0.07 0.29 -22.25
CA ASP A 203 0.70 1.37 -21.63
C ASP A 203 0.63 2.77 -22.31
N PRO A 204 0.75 2.95 -23.64
CA PRO A 204 0.78 4.29 -24.19
C PRO A 204 -0.53 5.06 -24.02
N ILE A 205 -1.66 4.35 -24.06
CA ILE A 205 -2.99 4.94 -23.88
C ILE A 205 -3.21 5.30 -22.41
N TRP A 206 -2.74 4.45 -21.50
CA TRP A 206 -2.89 4.66 -20.08
C TRP A 206 -1.95 5.73 -19.51
N ASP A 207 -0.74 5.87 -20.05
CA ASP A 207 0.23 6.83 -19.53
C ASP A 207 -0.22 8.27 -19.67
N GLU A 208 -0.77 8.66 -20.81
CA GLU A 208 -1.29 10.03 -20.99
C GLU A 208 -2.60 10.26 -20.23
N GLN A 209 -3.43 9.25 -20.16
CA GLN A 209 -4.71 9.31 -19.46
C GLN A 209 -4.57 9.22 -17.95
N LEU A 210 -3.54 8.53 -17.45
CA LEU A 210 -3.29 8.37 -16.02
C LEU A 210 -2.50 9.54 -15.40
N LYS A 211 -1.82 10.39 -16.18
CA LYS A 211 -1.11 11.57 -15.65
C LYS A 211 -1.91 12.40 -14.64
N PRO A 212 -3.21 12.67 -14.85
CA PRO A 212 -4.03 13.38 -13.86
C PRO A 212 -4.24 12.60 -12.54
N TRP A 213 -4.13 11.26 -12.60
CA TRP A 213 -4.42 10.34 -11.49
C TRP A 213 -3.26 10.13 -10.55
N HIS A 214 -2.04 10.38 -11.01
CA HIS A 214 -0.84 10.25 -10.19
C HIS A 214 -0.83 11.20 -8.98
N ARG A 215 -1.70 12.20 -8.97
CA ARG A 215 -1.87 13.13 -7.84
C ARG A 215 -2.70 12.56 -6.70
N PHE A 216 -3.33 11.39 -6.90
CA PHE A 216 -4.22 10.79 -5.93
C PHE A 216 -3.90 9.31 -5.70
N PRO A 217 -3.84 8.82 -4.45
CA PRO A 217 -3.53 7.43 -4.13
C PRO A 217 -4.77 6.52 -4.28
N VAL A 218 -5.12 6.23 -5.52
CA VAL A 218 -6.34 5.51 -5.95
C VAL A 218 -6.47 4.15 -5.29
N VAL A 219 -5.38 3.38 -5.19
CA VAL A 219 -5.39 2.03 -4.61
C VAL A 219 -5.69 2.09 -3.12
N SER A 220 -5.01 2.98 -2.39
CA SER A 220 -5.29 3.16 -0.97
C SER A 220 -6.71 3.62 -0.72
N PHE A 221 -7.25 4.49 -1.58
CA PHE A 221 -8.64 4.88 -1.50
C PHE A 221 -9.62 3.71 -1.71
N TYR A 222 -9.41 2.90 -2.75
CA TYR A 222 -10.26 1.72 -2.99
C TYR A 222 -10.15 0.70 -1.85
N ALA A 223 -8.99 0.57 -1.23
CA ALA A 223 -8.82 -0.29 -0.06
C ALA A 223 -9.70 0.18 1.13
N HIS A 224 -9.66 1.46 1.45
CA HIS A 224 -10.51 2.05 2.50
C HIS A 224 -11.99 1.97 2.14
N PHE A 225 -12.35 2.23 0.89
CA PHE A 225 -13.72 2.06 0.40
C PHE A 225 -14.22 0.62 0.57
N PHE A 226 -13.40 -0.37 0.22
CA PHE A 226 -13.74 -1.77 0.36
C PHE A 226 -13.93 -2.20 1.82
N ALA A 227 -13.03 -1.77 2.71
CA ALA A 227 -13.15 -2.04 4.14
C ALA A 227 -14.40 -1.39 4.74
N TRP A 228 -14.70 -0.14 4.36
CA TRP A 228 -15.93 0.53 4.77
C TRP A 228 -17.19 -0.21 4.33
N LEU A 229 -17.26 -0.61 3.05
CA LEU A 229 -18.37 -1.36 2.50
C LEU A 229 -18.64 -2.65 3.29
N LEU A 230 -17.61 -3.44 3.52
CA LEU A 230 -17.72 -4.68 4.30
C LEU A 230 -18.13 -4.39 5.74
N SER A 231 -17.57 -3.35 6.36
CA SER A 231 -17.89 -2.96 7.74
C SER A 231 -19.36 -2.59 7.89
N VAL A 232 -19.92 -1.82 6.95
CA VAL A 232 -21.35 -1.44 6.96
C VAL A 232 -22.25 -2.67 6.83
N VAL A 233 -21.98 -3.54 5.84
CA VAL A 233 -22.80 -4.73 5.59
C VAL A 233 -22.73 -5.71 6.77
N LEU A 234 -21.55 -5.94 7.31
CA LEU A 234 -21.39 -6.84 8.47
C LEU A 234 -22.06 -6.26 9.73
N TRP A 235 -21.94 -4.95 9.94
CA TRP A 235 -22.60 -4.28 11.05
C TRP A 235 -24.13 -4.43 11.02
N GLU A 236 -24.75 -4.25 9.86
CA GLU A 236 -26.21 -4.44 9.68
C GLU A 236 -26.64 -5.88 9.99
N ARG A 237 -25.73 -6.84 9.82
CA ARG A 237 -25.93 -8.25 10.17
C ARG A 237 -25.56 -8.59 11.62
N GLY A 238 -25.23 -7.60 12.42
CA GLY A 238 -24.83 -7.79 13.82
C GLY A 238 -23.44 -8.44 13.96
N LYS A 239 -22.56 -8.27 12.97
CA LYS A 239 -21.18 -8.80 12.96
C LYS A 239 -20.18 -7.66 12.96
N LEU A 240 -18.95 -7.93 13.43
CA LEU A 240 -17.82 -6.99 13.39
C LEU A 240 -16.82 -7.39 12.31
N LEU A 241 -16.17 -6.39 11.72
CA LEU A 241 -14.96 -6.55 10.94
C LEU A 241 -13.79 -5.90 11.68
N PRO A 242 -13.05 -6.64 12.52
CA PRO A 242 -11.83 -6.11 13.09
C PRO A 242 -10.74 -6.07 12.03
N LEU A 243 -9.90 -5.03 12.10
CA LEU A 243 -8.83 -4.78 11.15
C LEU A 243 -7.51 -4.63 11.90
N ARG A 244 -6.42 -5.01 11.26
CA ARG A 244 -5.06 -4.69 11.68
C ARG A 244 -4.77 -3.25 11.27
N TRP A 245 -4.59 -2.34 12.21
CA TRP A 245 -4.25 -0.96 11.85
C TRP A 245 -2.93 -0.90 11.09
N CYS A 246 -2.78 0.06 10.21
CA CYS A 246 -1.61 0.18 9.34
C CYS A 246 -0.33 0.62 10.07
N LEU A 247 -0.45 1.20 11.26
CA LEU A 247 0.67 1.75 12.03
C LEU A 247 0.69 1.19 13.46
N PRO A 248 1.86 1.11 14.12
CA PRO A 248 1.96 0.73 15.52
C PRO A 248 1.44 1.85 16.44
N HIS A 249 1.59 1.65 17.74
CA HIS A 249 1.35 2.68 18.74
C HIS A 249 2.63 2.96 19.56
N GLN A 250 2.67 4.11 20.20
CA GLN A 250 3.65 4.44 21.23
C GLN A 250 2.92 4.90 22.48
N ASP A 251 3.26 4.36 23.64
CA ASP A 251 2.64 4.71 24.92
C ASP A 251 1.09 4.66 24.88
N GLU A 252 0.53 3.60 24.29
CA GLU A 252 -0.90 3.39 24.08
C GLU A 252 -1.57 4.42 23.11
N VAL A 253 -0.80 5.24 22.43
CA VAL A 253 -1.30 6.21 21.43
C VAL A 253 -0.98 5.72 20.02
N PRO A 254 -1.99 5.33 19.21
CA PRO A 254 -1.79 4.91 17.84
C PRO A 254 -1.22 6.03 16.97
N HIS A 255 -0.21 5.71 16.18
CA HIS A 255 0.31 6.64 15.19
C HIS A 255 -0.70 6.89 14.06
N ARG A 256 -0.64 8.11 13.48
CA ARG A 256 -1.53 8.55 12.40
C ARG A 256 -0.86 8.55 11.03
N MET A 257 0.45 8.64 10.99
CA MET A 257 1.26 8.64 9.78
C MET A 257 2.66 8.12 10.13
N ALA A 258 3.33 7.49 9.17
CA ALA A 258 4.76 7.22 9.29
C ALA A 258 5.56 8.04 8.28
N LEU A 259 6.81 8.35 8.67
CA LEU A 259 7.78 9.03 7.83
C LEU A 259 9.14 8.36 7.99
N THR A 260 9.75 7.96 6.88
CA THR A 260 11.13 7.46 6.84
C THR A 260 11.96 8.26 5.85
N ALA A 261 13.28 8.29 6.02
CA ALA A 261 14.18 9.01 5.15
C ALA A 261 15.06 8.07 4.31
N LEU A 262 15.35 8.48 3.09
CA LEU A 262 16.16 7.74 2.11
C LEU A 262 17.20 8.68 1.51
N HIS A 263 18.45 8.26 1.43
CA HIS A 263 19.54 9.02 0.83
C HIS A 263 20.25 8.22 -0.25
N ASP A 264 20.12 8.66 -1.51
CA ASP A 264 20.93 8.10 -2.60
C ASP A 264 22.34 8.66 -2.52
N VAL A 265 23.34 7.78 -2.42
CA VAL A 265 24.75 8.12 -2.37
C VAL A 265 25.35 7.93 -3.76
N GLU A 266 25.19 8.94 -4.60
CA GLU A 266 25.74 8.94 -5.97
C GLU A 266 27.12 9.61 -6.02
N ILE A 267 27.40 10.53 -5.10
CA ILE A 267 28.61 11.35 -5.04
C ILE A 267 29.09 11.43 -3.60
N VAL A 268 30.32 11.01 -3.36
CA VAL A 268 30.98 11.13 -2.05
C VAL A 268 31.94 12.32 -2.02
N TYR A 269 32.53 12.67 -3.17
CA TYR A 269 33.49 13.78 -3.28
C TYR A 269 32.92 14.91 -4.13
N ASP A 270 33.21 16.16 -3.72
CA ASP A 270 32.73 17.40 -4.40
C ASP A 270 33.26 17.52 -5.84
N ASP A 271 34.50 17.10 -6.04
CA ASP A 271 35.15 17.17 -7.34
C ASP A 271 35.41 15.75 -7.85
N PRO A 272 34.76 15.33 -8.94
CA PRO A 272 34.98 14.02 -9.54
C PRO A 272 36.44 13.82 -10.02
N VAL A 273 37.22 14.89 -10.12
CA VAL A 273 38.61 14.85 -10.53
C VAL A 273 39.56 14.69 -9.33
N TRP A 274 39.16 15.15 -8.15
CA TRP A 274 40.01 15.22 -6.98
C TRP A 274 39.37 14.51 -5.79
N LYS A 275 39.75 13.28 -5.55
CA LYS A 275 39.48 12.57 -4.30
C LYS A 275 40.27 13.25 -3.17
N ARG A 276 39.76 14.35 -2.61
CA ARG A 276 40.35 15.03 -1.47
C ARG A 276 39.64 14.63 -0.19
N PRO A 277 40.31 13.95 0.75
CA PRO A 277 39.73 13.56 2.03
C PRO A 277 39.34 14.74 2.93
N ASP A 278 39.86 15.92 2.64
CA ASP A 278 39.65 17.13 3.43
C ASP A 278 38.47 17.98 2.94
N ASN A 279 37.73 17.55 1.95
CA ASN A 279 36.65 18.36 1.40
C ASN A 279 35.29 17.97 1.98
N PRO A 280 34.56 18.92 2.61
CA PRO A 280 33.41 18.65 3.46
C PRO A 280 32.10 18.31 2.77
N ASN A 281 32.05 17.85 1.53
CA ASN A 281 30.84 17.27 0.97
C ASN A 281 30.48 15.90 1.57
N TYR A 282 31.16 15.60 2.62
CA TYR A 282 30.80 14.58 3.58
C TYR A 282 29.53 15.00 4.34
N CYS A 283 28.43 15.15 3.61
CA CYS A 283 27.18 15.53 4.24
C CYS A 283 26.54 14.43 5.12
N PHE A 284 27.21 13.30 5.30
CA PHE A 284 26.70 12.21 6.15
C PHE A 284 26.49 12.65 7.59
N ALA A 285 27.53 13.21 8.22
CA ALA A 285 27.44 13.67 9.60
C ALA A 285 26.35 14.72 9.78
N GLN A 286 26.24 15.67 8.84
CA GLN A 286 25.23 16.71 8.89
C GLN A 286 23.82 16.17 8.73
N TRP A 287 23.60 15.16 7.83
CA TRP A 287 22.31 14.50 7.70
C TRP A 287 21.96 13.75 8.98
N LEU A 288 22.86 12.91 9.47
CA LEU A 288 22.66 12.11 10.68
C LEU A 288 22.41 12.99 11.92
N ASP A 289 23.14 14.10 12.08
CA ASP A 289 22.91 15.06 13.17
C ASP A 289 21.56 15.78 13.05
N LEU A 290 21.12 16.10 11.83
CA LEU A 290 19.80 16.67 11.58
C LEU A 290 18.68 15.67 11.90
N GLU A 291 18.83 14.45 11.42
CA GLU A 291 17.87 13.36 11.61
C GLU A 291 17.76 12.94 13.08
N GLU A 292 18.87 12.87 13.81
CA GLU A 292 18.88 12.65 15.26
C GLU A 292 18.09 13.74 16.00
N ARG A 293 18.31 15.04 15.66
CA ARG A 293 17.53 16.15 16.22
C ARG A 293 16.05 16.07 15.89
N LEU A 294 15.72 15.59 14.70
CA LEU A 294 14.36 15.38 14.23
C LEU A 294 13.80 14.02 14.64
N ASN A 295 14.55 13.18 15.37
CA ASN A 295 14.16 11.79 15.69
C ASN A 295 13.56 11.08 14.47
N VAL A 296 14.26 11.12 13.32
CA VAL A 296 13.95 10.45 12.07
C VAL A 296 15.04 9.42 11.81
N ARG A 297 14.69 8.23 11.38
CA ARG A 297 15.65 7.22 10.95
C ARG A 297 15.70 7.14 9.44
N SER A 298 16.90 6.89 8.90
CA SER A 298 17.15 6.89 7.47
C SER A 298 17.91 5.67 6.99
N ALA A 299 17.86 5.46 5.66
CA ALA A 299 18.73 4.54 4.96
C ALA A 299 19.54 5.27 3.89
N PHE A 300 20.85 4.97 3.83
CA PHE A 300 21.79 5.46 2.83
C PHE A 300 22.07 4.38 1.80
N PHE A 301 21.74 4.63 0.53
CA PHE A 301 21.85 3.67 -0.55
C PHE A 301 23.13 3.91 -1.35
N PHE A 302 24.07 2.98 -1.27
CA PHE A 302 25.36 3.07 -1.93
C PHE A 302 25.37 2.31 -3.25
N LEU A 303 26.05 2.87 -4.27
CA LEU A 303 26.36 2.19 -5.51
C LEU A 303 27.56 1.27 -5.29
N SER A 304 27.40 -0.01 -5.61
CA SER A 304 28.46 -1.03 -5.53
C SER A 304 28.56 -1.83 -6.84
N PRO A 305 28.84 -1.17 -7.98
CA PRO A 305 28.77 -1.83 -9.28
C PRO A 305 29.80 -2.95 -9.42
N VAL A 306 29.37 -4.09 -9.94
CA VAL A 306 30.22 -5.23 -10.31
C VAL A 306 30.49 -5.28 -11.81
N THR A 307 29.73 -4.50 -12.59
CA THR A 307 29.93 -4.34 -14.03
C THR A 307 30.43 -2.93 -14.35
N SER A 308 31.13 -2.79 -15.46
CA SER A 308 31.59 -1.46 -15.91
C SER A 308 30.38 -0.55 -16.15
N LEU A 309 30.44 0.62 -15.53
CA LEU A 309 29.42 1.65 -15.73
C LEU A 309 29.45 2.18 -17.17
N PRO A 310 28.30 2.61 -17.71
CA PRO A 310 28.29 3.34 -18.98
C PRO A 310 29.27 4.53 -18.94
N PRO A 311 29.96 4.86 -20.05
CA PRO A 311 31.02 5.86 -20.05
C PRO A 311 30.64 7.26 -19.55
N HIS A 312 29.34 7.58 -19.56
CA HIS A 312 28.79 8.85 -19.07
C HIS A 312 28.34 8.80 -17.59
N TRP A 313 28.43 7.62 -16.95
CA TRP A 313 28.16 7.44 -15.54
C TRP A 313 29.50 7.45 -14.79
N ARG A 314 29.71 8.47 -14.01
CA ARG A 314 30.93 8.62 -13.21
C ARG A 314 30.59 8.43 -11.75
N LEU A 315 30.78 7.21 -11.26
CA LEU A 315 30.89 6.99 -9.83
C LEU A 315 32.23 7.61 -9.39
N ASN A 316 32.21 8.46 -8.39
CA ASN A 316 33.41 9.15 -7.93
C ASN A 316 34.05 8.50 -6.69
N TYR A 317 33.58 7.33 -6.30
CA TYR A 317 34.11 6.57 -5.16
C TYR A 317 34.11 5.06 -5.44
N GLU A 318 34.93 4.34 -4.67
CA GLU A 318 34.87 2.89 -4.50
C GLU A 318 34.48 2.58 -3.05
N ILE A 319 33.79 1.44 -2.82
CA ILE A 319 33.40 1.06 -1.44
C ILE A 319 34.61 0.93 -0.52
N SER A 320 35.74 0.48 -1.06
CA SER A 320 37.00 0.35 -0.31
C SER A 320 37.72 1.67 -0.03
N ASP A 321 37.26 2.80 -0.52
CA ASP A 321 37.85 4.10 -0.21
C ASP A 321 37.71 4.42 1.29
N GLU A 322 38.81 4.79 1.97
CA GLU A 322 38.82 5.08 3.41
C GLU A 322 37.70 6.04 3.84
N PRO A 323 37.39 7.13 3.11
CA PRO A 323 36.28 7.99 3.46
C PRO A 323 34.92 7.34 3.35
N VAL A 324 34.72 6.38 2.44
CA VAL A 324 33.45 5.66 2.30
C VAL A 324 33.27 4.69 3.46
N LEU A 325 34.34 3.97 3.84
CA LEU A 325 34.32 3.09 5.01
C LEU A 325 34.02 3.87 6.29
N ALA A 326 34.66 5.03 6.48
CA ALA A 326 34.36 5.90 7.62
C ALA A 326 32.92 6.42 7.62
N ALA A 327 32.29 6.62 6.45
CA ALA A 327 30.89 7.00 6.36
C ALA A 327 29.97 5.83 6.71
N LEU A 328 30.28 4.60 6.28
CA LEU A 328 29.54 3.40 6.65
C LEU A 328 29.59 3.16 8.17
N ASP A 329 30.78 3.23 8.77
CA ASP A 329 30.95 3.14 10.22
C ASP A 329 30.12 4.19 10.96
N LEU A 330 30.13 5.45 10.49
CA LEU A 330 29.37 6.53 11.08
C LEU A 330 27.84 6.31 10.99
N ILE A 331 27.36 5.80 9.85
CA ILE A 331 25.93 5.49 9.66
C ILE A 331 25.50 4.43 10.67
N GLU A 332 26.28 3.34 10.82
CA GLU A 332 25.98 2.28 11.80
C GLU A 332 26.07 2.80 13.26
N GLU A 333 27.10 3.60 13.59
CA GLU A 333 27.26 4.19 14.91
C GLU A 333 26.05 5.06 15.32
N LYS A 334 25.43 5.72 14.35
CA LYS A 334 24.25 6.57 14.52
C LYS A 334 22.91 5.86 14.32
N ASP A 335 22.88 4.52 14.32
CA ASP A 335 21.69 3.70 14.11
C ASP A 335 20.98 3.98 12.75
N GLY A 336 21.75 4.42 11.76
CA GLY A 336 21.32 4.56 10.37
C GLY A 336 21.39 3.22 9.64
N GLU A 337 20.71 3.10 8.53
CA GLU A 337 20.65 1.89 7.71
C GLU A 337 21.46 2.05 6.42
N VAL A 338 22.19 0.98 6.02
CA VAL A 338 22.87 0.92 4.73
C VAL A 338 22.04 0.09 3.75
N GLY A 339 21.77 0.66 2.57
CA GLY A 339 21.05 0.02 1.48
C GLY A 339 21.89 -0.04 0.18
N LEU A 340 21.44 -0.87 -0.76
CA LEU A 340 22.05 -0.99 -2.08
C LEU A 340 21.33 -0.10 -3.11
N LEU A 341 22.05 0.81 -3.74
CA LEU A 341 21.60 1.50 -4.96
C LEU A 341 22.07 0.67 -6.16
N SER A 342 21.21 -0.18 -6.72
CA SER A 342 21.59 -1.16 -7.74
C SER A 342 21.46 -0.64 -9.16
N ILE A 343 22.47 -0.95 -9.99
CA ILE A 343 22.41 -0.82 -11.44
C ILE A 343 22.17 -2.16 -12.14
N ALA A 344 22.34 -3.27 -11.43
CA ALA A 344 22.29 -4.64 -11.96
C ALA A 344 20.93 -5.33 -11.75
N HIS A 345 19.88 -4.58 -11.41
CA HIS A 345 18.55 -5.09 -11.11
C HIS A 345 17.93 -6.00 -12.18
N ALA A 346 18.44 -5.97 -13.41
CA ALA A 346 18.00 -6.84 -14.50
C ALA A 346 18.58 -8.27 -14.45
N SER A 347 19.52 -8.57 -13.55
CA SER A 347 20.19 -9.87 -13.40
C SER A 347 20.30 -10.25 -11.93
N GLU A 348 19.70 -11.36 -11.53
CA GLU A 348 19.76 -11.87 -10.16
C GLU A 348 21.20 -12.06 -9.66
N ASN A 349 22.04 -12.75 -10.46
CA ASN A 349 23.44 -12.99 -10.09
C ASN A 349 24.23 -11.68 -9.93
N ALA A 350 24.09 -10.73 -10.85
CA ALA A 350 24.81 -9.48 -10.77
C ALA A 350 24.31 -8.62 -9.58
N LEU A 351 23.04 -8.65 -9.30
CA LEU A 351 22.44 -7.99 -8.14
C LEU A 351 22.94 -8.59 -6.81
N ALA A 352 23.02 -9.93 -6.74
CA ALA A 352 23.60 -10.62 -5.58
C ALA A 352 25.07 -10.24 -5.38
N MET A 353 25.86 -10.18 -6.46
CA MET A 353 27.27 -9.76 -6.39
C MET A 353 27.42 -8.27 -5.99
N GLU A 354 26.51 -7.37 -6.40
CA GLU A 354 26.53 -5.97 -5.93
C GLU A 354 26.29 -5.89 -4.43
N ARG A 355 25.34 -6.67 -3.92
CA ARG A 355 25.05 -6.76 -2.48
C ARG A 355 26.25 -7.34 -1.72
N GLU A 356 26.74 -8.51 -2.11
CA GLU A 356 27.88 -9.19 -1.49
C GLU A 356 29.12 -8.27 -1.45
N LYS A 357 29.41 -7.58 -2.56
CA LYS A 357 30.52 -6.61 -2.61
C LYS A 357 30.37 -5.49 -1.59
N LEU A 358 29.15 -4.94 -1.41
CA LEU A 358 28.90 -3.88 -0.45
C LEU A 358 29.01 -4.40 0.99
N GLU A 359 28.47 -5.58 1.27
CA GLU A 359 28.54 -6.24 2.58
C GLU A 359 29.99 -6.62 2.95
N ASP A 360 30.72 -7.27 2.04
CA ASP A 360 32.09 -7.76 2.30
C ASP A 360 33.11 -6.62 2.45
N LEU A 361 33.05 -5.60 1.58
CA LEU A 361 33.99 -4.49 1.64
C LEU A 361 33.61 -3.43 2.65
N GLY A 362 32.32 -3.23 2.87
CA GLY A 362 31.80 -2.24 3.80
C GLY A 362 31.67 -2.75 5.24
N GLY A 363 31.65 -4.06 5.45
CA GLY A 363 31.45 -4.67 6.77
C GLY A 363 30.03 -4.51 7.30
N VAL A 364 29.04 -4.22 6.45
CA VAL A 364 27.67 -3.85 6.80
C VAL A 364 26.65 -4.89 6.35
N PHE A 365 25.45 -4.86 6.91
CA PHE A 365 24.32 -5.64 6.40
C PHE A 365 23.41 -4.78 5.52
N VAL A 366 23.01 -5.32 4.36
CA VAL A 366 22.18 -4.64 3.37
C VAL A 366 20.77 -5.23 3.36
N TRP A 367 19.82 -4.53 3.96
CA TRP A 367 18.43 -4.98 4.07
C TRP A 367 17.56 -4.52 2.90
N GLY A 368 17.82 -3.32 2.39
CA GLY A 368 17.02 -2.66 1.38
C GLY A 368 17.74 -2.44 0.06
N VAL A 369 16.95 -2.27 -1.00
CA VAL A 369 17.46 -1.99 -2.34
C VAL A 369 16.68 -0.85 -2.99
N ARG A 370 17.38 -0.07 -3.81
CA ARG A 370 16.81 0.86 -4.78
C ARG A 370 17.41 0.63 -6.15
N SER A 371 16.59 0.70 -7.19
CA SER A 371 17.10 0.71 -8.56
C SER A 371 17.61 2.09 -8.93
N TYR A 372 18.87 2.17 -9.32
CA TYR A 372 19.43 3.40 -9.85
C TYR A 372 18.61 3.90 -11.03
N ARG A 373 18.27 5.20 -11.02
CA ARG A 373 17.37 5.83 -11.99
C ARG A 373 16.02 5.12 -12.13
N PHE A 374 15.57 4.49 -11.05
CA PHE A 374 14.19 3.96 -10.90
C PHE A 374 13.75 2.92 -11.94
N GLY A 375 14.70 2.17 -12.48
CA GLY A 375 14.44 1.15 -13.50
C GLY A 375 13.86 -0.14 -12.93
N ASN A 376 12.59 -0.17 -12.53
CA ASN A 376 11.92 -1.41 -12.14
C ASN A 376 11.28 -2.09 -13.35
N THR A 377 11.44 -3.41 -13.42
CA THR A 377 10.78 -4.31 -14.38
C THR A 377 10.16 -5.49 -13.62
N PRO A 378 9.21 -6.24 -14.21
CA PRO A 378 8.69 -7.46 -13.57
C PRO A 378 9.79 -8.42 -13.13
N ALA A 379 10.84 -8.57 -13.96
CA ALA A 379 11.97 -9.44 -13.64
C ALA A 379 12.82 -8.88 -12.49
N SER A 380 13.04 -7.54 -12.43
CA SER A 380 13.88 -6.94 -11.37
C SER A 380 13.28 -7.11 -9.99
N VAL A 381 11.98 -6.98 -9.84
CA VAL A 381 11.28 -7.18 -8.56
C VAL A 381 11.45 -8.63 -8.08
N ARG A 382 11.31 -9.60 -9.00
CA ARG A 382 11.57 -11.01 -8.70
C ARG A 382 13.03 -11.26 -8.30
N HIS A 383 13.99 -10.65 -9.01
CA HIS A 383 15.42 -10.80 -8.68
C HIS A 383 15.73 -10.22 -7.29
N LYS A 384 15.18 -9.03 -6.95
CA LYS A 384 15.33 -8.43 -5.62
C LYS A 384 14.78 -9.33 -4.51
N SER A 385 13.61 -9.91 -4.74
CA SER A 385 13.02 -10.87 -3.82
C SER A 385 13.84 -12.15 -3.69
N ALA A 386 14.36 -12.69 -4.81
CA ALA A 386 15.18 -13.90 -4.82
C ALA A 386 16.54 -13.71 -4.13
N VAL A 387 17.14 -12.51 -4.24
CA VAL A 387 18.39 -12.14 -3.52
C VAL A 387 18.12 -11.96 -2.02
N GLY A 388 16.87 -11.83 -1.59
CA GLY A 388 16.49 -11.77 -0.18
C GLY A 388 16.56 -10.37 0.43
N PHE A 389 16.29 -9.33 -0.34
CA PHE A 389 16.05 -8.00 0.23
C PHE A 389 14.73 -7.98 0.99
N ALA A 390 14.72 -7.30 2.12
CA ALA A 390 13.51 -7.12 2.93
C ALA A 390 12.56 -6.11 2.27
N TYR A 391 13.10 -5.05 1.68
CA TYR A 391 12.29 -4.03 1.01
C TYR A 391 12.95 -3.47 -0.25
N ASP A 392 12.09 -2.91 -1.12
CA ASP A 392 12.46 -2.10 -2.29
C ASP A 392 11.86 -0.69 -2.17
N ALA A 393 12.68 0.33 -2.32
CA ALA A 393 12.26 1.72 -2.30
C ALA A 393 12.49 2.41 -3.66
N SER A 394 12.31 1.68 -4.77
CA SER A 394 12.58 2.17 -6.11
C SER A 394 11.45 2.98 -6.73
N TRP A 395 10.24 2.94 -6.17
CA TRP A 395 9.12 3.73 -6.65
C TRP A 395 9.23 5.17 -6.19
N PHE A 396 9.32 6.11 -7.12
CA PHE A 396 9.41 7.52 -6.77
C PHE A 396 8.25 8.34 -7.35
N ALA A 397 8.09 9.53 -6.81
CA ALA A 397 6.93 10.37 -7.02
C ALA A 397 6.99 11.19 -8.34
N GLY A 398 7.09 10.53 -9.50
CA GLY A 398 6.93 11.19 -10.80
C GLY A 398 8.20 11.87 -11.33
N GLN A 399 8.12 12.39 -12.56
CA GLN A 399 9.25 13.05 -13.23
C GLN A 399 9.31 14.56 -13.01
N ASN A 400 8.16 15.22 -12.91
CA ASN A 400 8.09 16.69 -12.87
C ASN A 400 7.22 17.21 -11.72
N GLU A 401 6.43 16.36 -11.08
CA GLU A 401 5.55 16.72 -9.96
C GLU A 401 5.45 15.54 -8.99
N PRO A 402 5.33 15.79 -7.68
CA PRO A 402 5.04 14.75 -6.70
C PRO A 402 3.78 13.97 -7.09
N SER A 403 3.88 12.65 -7.12
CA SER A 403 2.79 11.80 -7.59
C SER A 403 2.82 10.41 -6.95
N PHE A 404 1.67 9.74 -6.94
CA PHE A 404 1.49 8.38 -6.43
C PHE A 404 1.45 7.41 -7.61
N LEU A 405 2.60 7.03 -8.16
CA LEU A 405 2.69 6.21 -9.36
C LEU A 405 2.00 4.84 -9.23
N THR A 406 2.09 4.22 -8.06
CA THR A 406 1.39 2.97 -7.77
C THR A 406 -0.07 3.18 -7.35
N GLY A 407 -0.49 4.43 -7.13
CA GLY A 407 -1.76 4.76 -6.50
C GLY A 407 -1.85 4.37 -5.02
N CYS A 408 -0.73 4.04 -4.37
CA CYS A 408 -0.69 3.56 -3.00
C CYS A 408 0.18 4.44 -2.10
N VAL A 409 -0.25 4.66 -0.87
CA VAL A 409 0.52 5.32 0.21
C VAL A 409 0.91 4.35 1.32
N HIS A 410 0.63 3.07 1.15
CA HIS A 410 0.98 2.03 2.09
C HIS A 410 2.03 1.11 1.47
N PRO A 411 2.85 0.44 2.27
CA PRO A 411 3.65 -0.67 1.78
C PRO A 411 2.77 -1.75 1.18
N PHE A 412 3.31 -2.49 0.22
CA PHE A 412 2.61 -3.62 -0.38
C PHE A 412 3.59 -4.70 -0.82
N ARG A 413 3.08 -5.91 -1.02
CA ARG A 413 3.87 -7.04 -1.53
C ARG A 413 3.72 -7.11 -3.05
N PRO A 414 4.81 -7.00 -3.84
CA PRO A 414 4.72 -7.00 -5.29
C PRO A 414 4.36 -8.37 -5.86
N LEU A 415 3.89 -8.38 -7.10
CA LEU A 415 3.48 -9.57 -7.84
C LEU A 415 4.60 -10.08 -8.74
N ASP A 416 4.93 -11.38 -8.66
CA ASP A 416 5.55 -12.09 -9.78
C ASP A 416 4.48 -12.38 -10.85
N ALA A 417 4.40 -11.54 -11.86
CA ALA A 417 3.38 -11.64 -12.90
C ALA A 417 3.59 -12.84 -13.85
N GLU A 418 4.74 -13.51 -13.84
CA GLU A 418 4.98 -14.73 -14.60
C GLU A 418 4.39 -15.97 -13.90
N ARG A 419 4.48 -15.98 -12.56
CA ARG A 419 4.02 -17.09 -11.71
C ARG A 419 2.71 -16.82 -11.00
N TRP A 420 2.22 -15.58 -11.07
CA TRP A 420 1.04 -15.11 -10.31
C TRP A 420 1.19 -15.39 -8.80
N GLN A 421 2.32 -15.00 -8.27
CA GLN A 421 2.65 -15.20 -6.87
C GLN A 421 3.00 -13.87 -6.21
N VAL A 422 2.42 -13.61 -5.04
CA VAL A 422 2.82 -12.47 -4.20
C VAL A 422 4.20 -12.77 -3.62
N LEU A 423 5.13 -11.82 -3.78
CA LEU A 423 6.49 -11.95 -3.30
C LEU A 423 6.61 -11.48 -1.84
N PRO A 424 7.54 -12.01 -1.05
CA PRO A 424 7.76 -11.58 0.34
C PRO A 424 8.40 -10.19 0.47
N LEU A 425 8.98 -9.67 -0.61
CA LEU A 425 9.57 -8.33 -0.66
C LEU A 425 8.51 -7.25 -0.33
N ILE A 426 8.88 -6.23 0.44
CA ILE A 426 7.99 -5.10 0.73
C ILE A 426 8.37 -3.91 -0.16
N GLU A 427 7.41 -3.41 -0.93
CA GLU A 427 7.54 -2.19 -1.72
C GLU A 427 7.15 -0.97 -0.91
N LEU A 428 8.06 0.02 -0.80
CA LEU A 428 7.81 1.33 -0.22
C LEU A 428 7.45 2.30 -1.35
N SER A 429 6.18 2.63 -1.49
CA SER A 429 5.62 3.21 -2.72
C SER A 429 5.42 4.73 -2.72
N ALA A 430 5.30 5.36 -1.55
CA ALA A 430 5.05 6.80 -1.44
C ALA A 430 6.38 7.56 -1.25
N VAL A 431 7.26 7.49 -2.25
CA VAL A 431 8.58 8.12 -2.21
C VAL A 431 8.53 9.53 -2.79
N LEU A 432 8.74 10.54 -1.95
CA LEU A 432 8.86 11.94 -2.34
C LEU A 432 10.34 12.29 -2.53
N ASP A 433 10.75 12.47 -3.77
CA ASP A 433 12.16 12.69 -4.13
C ASP A 433 12.47 14.19 -4.28
N ASP A 434 13.62 14.64 -3.75
CA ASP A 434 14.03 16.03 -3.80
C ASP A 434 14.26 16.54 -5.22
N ARG A 435 14.66 15.67 -6.16
CA ARG A 435 14.81 16.03 -7.58
C ARG A 435 13.47 16.36 -8.23
N VAL A 436 12.42 15.65 -7.82
CA VAL A 436 11.05 15.94 -8.31
C VAL A 436 10.53 17.26 -7.77
N LEU A 437 10.86 17.58 -6.52
CA LEU A 437 10.44 18.84 -5.90
C LEU A 437 11.18 20.06 -6.45
N PHE A 438 12.50 19.95 -6.61
CA PHE A 438 13.38 21.11 -6.87
C PHE A 438 14.05 21.08 -8.23
N GLY A 439 13.85 20.01 -9.03
CA GLY A 439 14.58 19.78 -10.27
C GLY A 439 16.05 19.37 -10.03
N GLU A 440 16.82 19.18 -11.07
CA GLU A 440 18.26 19.00 -10.98
C GLU A 440 18.93 20.28 -10.45
N LEU A 441 20.09 20.17 -9.76
CA LEU A 441 20.79 21.30 -9.14
C LEU A 441 21.10 22.46 -10.11
N THR A 442 21.10 22.19 -11.41
CA THR A 442 21.36 23.17 -12.47
C THR A 442 20.14 24.02 -12.82
N GLU A 443 18.94 23.60 -12.42
CA GLU A 443 17.69 24.31 -12.72
C GLU A 443 17.30 25.21 -11.55
N ARG A 444 17.13 26.53 -11.82
CA ARG A 444 16.67 27.48 -10.82
C ARG A 444 15.15 27.37 -10.64
N HIS A 445 14.70 26.41 -9.88
CA HIS A 445 13.28 26.32 -9.54
C HIS A 445 12.91 27.24 -8.35
N ARG A 446 11.66 27.69 -8.36
CA ARG A 446 11.08 28.56 -7.33
C ARG A 446 10.84 27.73 -6.07
N ASN A 447 11.72 27.86 -5.09
CA ASN A 447 11.68 27.09 -3.83
C ASN A 447 10.30 27.09 -3.12
N GLY A 448 9.50 28.13 -3.25
CA GLY A 448 8.19 28.23 -2.58
C GLY A 448 7.14 27.24 -3.10
N ASP A 449 7.07 27.06 -4.42
CA ASP A 449 6.08 26.17 -5.04
C ASP A 449 6.42 24.68 -4.76
N ALA A 450 7.71 24.35 -4.71
CA ALA A 450 8.20 23.00 -4.44
C ALA A 450 7.85 22.55 -3.00
N THR A 451 8.08 23.39 -2.00
CA THR A 451 7.73 23.08 -0.61
C THR A 451 6.23 22.90 -0.44
N HIS A 452 5.40 23.73 -1.09
CA HIS A 452 3.95 23.60 -1.06
C HIS A 452 3.47 22.26 -1.65
N SER A 453 4.05 21.83 -2.77
CA SER A 453 3.73 20.53 -3.38
C SER A 453 4.13 19.35 -2.48
N GLY A 454 5.28 19.44 -1.79
CA GLY A 454 5.69 18.46 -0.80
C GLY A 454 4.73 18.39 0.40
N ILE A 455 4.26 19.52 0.89
CA ILE A 455 3.25 19.60 1.95
C ILE A 455 1.96 18.91 1.53
N GLN A 456 1.42 19.24 0.36
CA GLN A 456 0.20 18.60 -0.16
C GLN A 456 0.34 17.08 -0.32
N PHE A 457 1.51 16.61 -0.73
CA PHE A 457 1.81 15.19 -0.80
C PHE A 457 1.72 14.54 0.59
N CYS A 458 2.39 15.11 1.60
CA CYS A 458 2.36 14.62 2.98
C CYS A 458 0.94 14.66 3.59
N GLU A 459 0.18 15.73 3.35
CA GLU A 459 -1.23 15.83 3.78
C GLU A 459 -2.11 14.74 3.16
N THR A 460 -1.85 14.39 1.90
CA THR A 460 -2.56 13.30 1.23
C THR A 460 -2.22 11.95 1.84
N VAL A 461 -0.94 11.69 2.16
CA VAL A 461 -0.50 10.47 2.85
C VAL A 461 -1.16 10.37 4.23
N LEU A 462 -1.16 11.47 5.01
CA LEU A 462 -1.80 11.53 6.33
C LEU A 462 -3.30 11.23 6.26
N ALA A 463 -4.00 11.78 5.27
CA ALA A 463 -5.45 11.57 5.11
C ALA A 463 -5.85 10.10 4.98
N LEU A 464 -4.92 9.25 4.56
CA LEU A 464 -5.09 7.80 4.41
C LEU A 464 -4.28 6.99 5.43
N ASN A 465 -3.69 7.65 6.44
CA ASN A 465 -2.85 7.03 7.45
C ASN A 465 -1.69 6.23 6.85
N GLY A 466 -1.08 6.77 5.82
CA GLY A 466 -0.04 6.12 5.04
C GLY A 466 1.36 6.33 5.59
N ILE A 467 2.33 5.90 4.79
CA ILE A 467 3.77 6.01 5.07
C ILE A 467 4.42 6.81 3.95
N VAL A 468 5.09 7.90 4.28
CA VAL A 468 5.88 8.69 3.33
C VAL A 468 7.36 8.37 3.46
N CYS A 469 8.04 8.20 2.34
CA CYS A 469 9.48 8.10 2.26
C CYS A 469 10.05 9.40 1.68
N LEU A 470 10.78 10.17 2.48
CA LEU A 470 11.45 11.38 2.02
C LEU A 470 12.81 10.98 1.42
N SER A 471 12.96 11.08 0.11
CA SER A 471 14.19 10.74 -0.61
C SER A 471 14.98 11.99 -0.96
N TRP A 472 16.06 12.23 -0.24
CA TRP A 472 16.98 13.35 -0.46
C TRP A 472 18.36 12.84 -0.83
N GLN A 473 18.91 13.36 -1.93
CA GLN A 473 20.26 13.00 -2.31
C GLN A 473 21.25 13.43 -1.23
N GLN A 474 22.15 12.51 -0.82
CA GLN A 474 23.08 12.76 0.29
C GLN A 474 23.89 14.06 0.10
N HIS A 475 24.36 14.35 -1.11
CA HIS A 475 25.21 15.51 -1.41
C HIS A 475 24.46 16.86 -1.47
N THR A 476 23.11 16.85 -1.34
CA THR A 476 22.28 18.08 -1.43
C THR A 476 22.03 18.78 -0.10
N PHE A 477 22.66 18.35 0.98
CA PHE A 477 22.44 18.87 2.34
C PHE A 477 22.42 20.40 2.40
N ASN A 478 23.47 21.04 1.94
CA ASN A 478 23.62 22.51 2.04
C ASN A 478 22.52 23.30 1.31
N GLN A 479 21.89 22.70 0.29
CA GLN A 479 20.87 23.33 -0.52
C GLN A 479 19.44 22.99 -0.08
N ARG A 480 19.23 21.79 0.50
CA ARG A 480 17.89 21.19 0.63
C ARG A 480 17.54 20.70 2.04
N ALA A 481 18.49 20.72 3.01
CA ALA A 481 18.24 20.28 4.37
C ALA A 481 17.10 21.06 5.06
N ALA A 482 17.03 22.38 4.82
CA ALA A 482 15.95 23.20 5.39
C ALA A 482 14.56 22.81 4.88
N SER A 483 14.43 22.36 3.64
CA SER A 483 13.15 21.86 3.11
C SER A 483 12.79 20.51 3.68
N PHE A 484 13.75 19.61 3.87
CA PHE A 484 13.56 18.35 4.57
C PHE A 484 13.05 18.56 6.00
N GLU A 485 13.78 19.39 6.79
CA GLU A 485 13.40 19.76 8.15
C GLU A 485 11.99 20.36 8.20
N GLY A 486 11.68 21.28 7.28
CA GLY A 486 10.35 21.90 7.18
C GLY A 486 9.23 20.90 6.93
N LEU A 487 9.43 19.89 6.07
CA LEU A 487 8.45 18.84 5.81
C LEU A 487 8.26 17.92 7.02
N VAL A 488 9.34 17.50 7.69
CA VAL A 488 9.26 16.68 8.90
C VAL A 488 8.49 17.41 10.01
N LEU A 489 8.84 18.67 10.28
CA LEU A 489 8.16 19.49 11.29
C LEU A 489 6.68 19.71 10.96
N HIS A 490 6.37 19.91 9.67
CA HIS A 490 4.98 20.02 9.21
C HIS A 490 4.21 18.72 9.46
N CYS A 491 4.76 17.55 9.12
CA CYS A 491 4.15 16.26 9.39
C CYS A 491 3.89 16.04 10.89
N ARG A 492 4.82 16.43 11.75
CA ARG A 492 4.63 16.37 13.21
C ARG A 492 3.51 17.26 13.71
N GLN A 493 3.43 18.49 13.18
CA GLN A 493 2.34 19.40 13.52
C GLN A 493 0.98 18.84 13.09
N LEU A 494 0.88 18.30 11.88
CA LEU A 494 -0.35 17.71 11.36
C LEU A 494 -0.81 16.48 12.14
N THR A 495 0.11 15.68 12.62
CA THR A 495 -0.18 14.46 13.40
C THR A 495 -0.33 14.74 14.90
N GLU A 496 -0.21 15.99 15.36
CA GLU A 496 -0.23 16.34 16.78
C GLU A 496 0.87 15.60 17.59
N ASN A 497 2.03 15.35 16.95
CA ASN A 497 3.16 14.53 17.41
C ASN A 497 2.92 13.00 17.42
N GLU A 498 1.84 12.51 16.83
CA GLU A 498 1.58 11.08 16.64
C GLU A 498 2.23 10.56 15.33
N LEU A 499 3.40 11.10 14.97
CA LEU A 499 4.20 10.68 13.81
C LEU A 499 5.16 9.55 14.21
N TRP A 500 5.08 8.43 13.50
CA TRP A 500 6.07 7.37 13.59
C TRP A 500 7.21 7.62 12.62
N CYS A 501 8.46 7.60 13.09
CA CYS A 501 9.65 7.87 12.27
C CYS A 501 10.60 6.67 12.25
N PRO A 502 10.21 5.53 11.66
CA PRO A 502 11.02 4.32 11.62
C PRO A 502 12.11 4.39 10.55
N SER A 503 13.07 3.46 10.60
CA SER A 503 13.88 3.13 9.44
C SER A 503 13.04 2.42 8.36
N PRO A 504 13.48 2.39 7.08
CA PRO A 504 12.78 1.63 6.04
C PRO A 504 12.68 0.13 6.35
N ARG A 505 13.68 -0.45 7.01
CA ARG A 505 13.68 -1.82 7.48
C ARG A 505 12.58 -2.06 8.51
N GLU A 506 12.47 -1.19 9.52
CA GLU A 506 11.42 -1.30 10.56
C GLU A 506 10.02 -1.21 9.95
N VAL A 507 9.83 -0.39 8.90
CA VAL A 507 8.57 -0.37 8.14
C VAL A 507 8.27 -1.72 7.52
N ALA A 508 9.25 -2.35 6.87
CA ALA A 508 9.07 -3.63 6.19
C ALA A 508 8.81 -4.78 7.20
N GLU A 509 9.55 -4.80 8.30
CA GLU A 509 9.37 -5.76 9.40
C GLU A 509 7.98 -5.60 10.03
N TRP A 510 7.59 -4.37 10.38
CA TRP A 510 6.26 -4.08 10.93
C TRP A 510 5.16 -4.54 9.97
N TRP A 511 5.27 -4.21 8.66
CA TRP A 511 4.25 -4.56 7.67
C TRP A 511 4.08 -6.07 7.54
N THR A 512 5.18 -6.80 7.59
CA THR A 512 5.18 -8.27 7.54
C THR A 512 4.52 -8.85 8.79
N ILE A 513 4.99 -8.49 9.98
CA ILE A 513 4.45 -8.98 11.24
C ILE A 513 2.95 -8.65 11.38
N ARG A 514 2.58 -7.40 11.08
CA ARG A 514 1.18 -6.95 11.14
C ARG A 514 0.26 -7.82 10.28
N ASN A 515 0.68 -8.17 9.07
CA ASN A 515 -0.13 -8.95 8.15
C ASN A 515 -0.28 -10.42 8.57
N ASP A 516 0.62 -10.92 9.39
CA ASP A 516 0.60 -12.29 9.89
C ASP A 516 -0.15 -12.43 11.23
N VAL A 517 -0.54 -11.32 11.88
CA VAL A 517 -1.40 -11.36 13.07
C VAL A 517 -2.76 -11.97 12.73
N GLY A 518 -3.11 -13.09 13.35
CA GLY A 518 -4.41 -13.73 13.21
C GLY A 518 -5.50 -13.01 14.02
N ILE A 519 -6.69 -12.84 13.45
CA ILE A 519 -7.84 -12.28 14.17
C ILE A 519 -9.08 -13.10 13.86
N SER A 520 -9.82 -13.48 14.90
CA SER A 520 -11.13 -14.11 14.77
C SER A 520 -12.19 -13.41 15.60
N THR A 521 -13.44 -13.47 15.16
CA THR A 521 -14.56 -12.85 15.88
C THR A 521 -15.73 -13.77 16.00
N ARG A 522 -16.45 -13.68 17.12
CA ARG A 522 -17.75 -14.34 17.30
C ARG A 522 -18.69 -13.52 18.18
N PRO A 523 -19.98 -13.47 17.87
CA PRO A 523 -20.96 -12.85 18.75
C PRO A 523 -21.09 -13.66 20.04
N VAL A 524 -21.14 -12.97 21.18
CA VAL A 524 -21.33 -13.60 22.52
C VAL A 524 -22.60 -13.12 23.22
N GLY A 525 -23.31 -12.17 22.58
CA GLY A 525 -24.55 -11.63 23.09
C GLY A 525 -25.11 -10.54 22.18
N ARG A 526 -26.20 -9.90 22.59
CA ARG A 526 -26.76 -8.79 21.85
C ARG A 526 -25.84 -7.56 21.98
N ARG A 527 -25.13 -7.20 20.90
CA ARG A 527 -24.16 -6.08 20.82
C ARG A 527 -22.85 -6.33 21.57
N TRP A 528 -22.47 -7.58 21.80
CA TRP A 528 -21.19 -7.97 22.33
C TRP A 528 -20.55 -9.04 21.47
N TRP A 529 -19.26 -8.90 21.22
CA TRP A 529 -18.45 -9.83 20.43
C TRP A 529 -17.20 -10.20 21.21
N ARG A 530 -16.79 -11.42 21.06
CA ARG A 530 -15.45 -11.85 21.43
C ARG A 530 -14.54 -11.70 20.22
N VAL A 531 -13.39 -11.09 20.42
CA VAL A 531 -12.32 -10.94 19.44
C VAL A 531 -11.10 -11.65 19.99
N ASP A 532 -10.63 -12.67 19.30
CA ASP A 532 -9.41 -13.42 19.64
C ASP A 532 -8.31 -12.99 18.64
N ILE A 533 -7.13 -12.60 19.17
CA ILE A 533 -5.98 -12.11 18.42
C ILE A 533 -4.82 -13.07 18.67
N PHE A 534 -4.20 -13.53 17.60
CA PHE A 534 -3.12 -14.50 17.60
C PHE A 534 -1.86 -13.84 17.04
N PRO A 535 -0.77 -13.72 17.80
CA PRO A 535 0.49 -13.27 17.28
C PRO A 535 1.02 -14.23 16.20
N PRO A 536 1.89 -13.79 15.30
CA PRO A 536 2.60 -14.68 14.38
C PRO A 536 3.37 -15.76 15.13
N ASP A 537 3.45 -16.96 14.53
CA ASP A 537 4.15 -18.12 15.17
C ASP A 537 5.66 -17.88 15.33
N ASP A 538 6.25 -17.01 14.51
CA ASP A 538 7.66 -16.63 14.48
C ASP A 538 7.98 -15.30 15.20
N LEU A 539 7.00 -14.73 15.90
CA LEU A 539 7.22 -13.54 16.70
C LEU A 539 8.20 -13.85 17.84
N ASN A 540 9.32 -13.13 17.89
CA ASN A 540 10.38 -13.35 18.87
C ASN A 540 10.42 -12.29 19.98
N GLU A 541 9.83 -11.13 19.74
CA GLU A 541 9.83 -9.97 20.63
C GLU A 541 8.42 -9.38 20.75
N GLU A 542 8.19 -8.63 21.83
CA GLU A 542 6.95 -7.89 22.00
C GLU A 542 6.78 -6.83 20.93
N ILE A 543 5.57 -6.69 20.38
CA ILE A 543 5.25 -5.64 19.41
C ILE A 543 4.07 -4.78 19.83
N ALA A 544 4.17 -3.49 19.55
CA ALA A 544 3.09 -2.52 19.71
C ALA A 544 2.10 -2.65 18.54
N PHE A 545 0.94 -3.22 18.77
CA PHE A 545 -0.08 -3.50 17.77
C PHE A 545 -1.34 -2.68 18.01
N VAL A 546 -2.03 -2.27 16.96
CA VAL A 546 -3.32 -1.60 17.05
C VAL A 546 -4.39 -2.42 16.34
N LEU A 547 -5.35 -2.92 17.12
CA LEU A 547 -6.57 -3.47 16.57
C LEU A 547 -7.53 -2.33 16.26
N SER A 548 -8.05 -2.24 15.04
CA SER A 548 -9.06 -1.23 14.70
C SER A 548 -10.42 -1.86 14.43
N ILE A 549 -11.47 -1.19 14.90
CA ILE A 549 -12.86 -1.65 14.78
C ILE A 549 -13.71 -0.52 14.22
N PRO A 550 -14.15 -0.64 12.95
CA PRO A 550 -15.15 0.26 12.39
C PRO A 550 -16.52 0.01 13.05
N ALA A 551 -17.09 1.06 13.65
CA ALA A 551 -18.42 1.02 14.26
C ALA A 551 -19.10 2.39 14.17
N PRO A 552 -20.45 2.48 13.98
CA PRO A 552 -21.15 3.76 13.89
C PRO A 552 -21.23 4.49 15.22
N ARG A 553 -20.96 3.80 16.33
CA ARG A 553 -21.03 4.31 17.70
C ARG A 553 -19.76 4.01 18.46
N LYS A 554 -19.59 4.65 19.62
CA LYS A 554 -18.48 4.37 20.52
C LYS A 554 -18.51 2.90 20.97
N ILE A 555 -17.35 2.26 20.99
CA ILE A 555 -17.16 0.92 21.50
C ILE A 555 -16.61 0.95 22.93
N GLN A 556 -16.87 -0.12 23.68
CA GLN A 556 -16.23 -0.43 24.94
C GLN A 556 -15.49 -1.75 24.78
N VAL A 557 -14.26 -1.80 25.20
CA VAL A 557 -13.42 -2.98 25.07
C VAL A 557 -12.96 -3.44 26.45
N LEU A 558 -13.08 -4.72 26.70
CA LEU A 558 -12.65 -5.36 27.95
C LEU A 558 -11.63 -6.45 27.63
N ARG A 559 -10.49 -6.44 28.32
CA ARG A 559 -9.59 -7.58 28.44
C ARG A 559 -9.80 -8.16 29.84
N GLU A 560 -10.27 -9.41 29.92
CA GLU A 560 -10.75 -10.03 31.16
C GLU A 560 -11.90 -9.21 31.83
N LYS A 561 -11.60 -8.35 32.78
CA LYS A 561 -12.55 -7.46 33.46
C LYS A 561 -12.12 -5.98 33.39
N SER A 562 -10.95 -5.71 32.84
CA SER A 562 -10.39 -4.35 32.73
C SER A 562 -10.85 -3.66 31.44
N ILE A 563 -11.23 -2.41 31.55
CA ILE A 563 -11.59 -1.58 30.40
C ILE A 563 -10.29 -1.12 29.74
N LEU A 564 -10.13 -1.41 28.45
CA LEU A 564 -9.02 -0.90 27.66
C LEU A 564 -9.31 0.48 27.10
N PRO A 565 -8.28 1.32 26.93
CA PRO A 565 -8.41 2.60 26.24
C PRO A 565 -8.82 2.37 24.78
N THR A 566 -9.63 3.28 24.26
CA THR A 566 -10.03 3.28 22.84
C THR A 566 -9.91 4.68 22.29
N GLN A 567 -9.22 4.83 21.18
CA GLN A 567 -9.02 6.11 20.49
C GLN A 567 -9.75 6.11 19.15
N ARG A 568 -10.32 7.26 18.78
CA ARG A 568 -10.92 7.43 17.46
C ARG A 568 -9.81 7.79 16.46
N LEU A 569 -9.53 6.87 15.54
CA LEU A 569 -8.49 7.01 14.53
C LEU A 569 -8.96 7.81 13.30
N GLY A 570 -10.26 7.81 13.04
CA GLY A 570 -10.85 8.48 11.88
C GLY A 570 -12.33 8.12 11.66
N THR A 571 -12.81 8.44 10.47
CA THR A 571 -14.16 8.08 10.02
C THR A 571 -14.15 7.62 8.58
N TRP A 572 -14.92 6.58 8.28
CA TRP A 572 -15.27 6.16 6.94
C TRP A 572 -16.78 6.32 6.76
N GLY A 573 -17.21 7.42 6.13
CA GLY A 573 -18.61 7.70 6.00
C GLY A 573 -19.34 7.73 7.34
N THR A 574 -20.26 6.78 7.56
CA THR A 574 -21.04 6.64 8.81
C THR A 574 -20.34 5.84 9.90
N MET A 575 -19.19 5.26 9.62
CA MET A 575 -18.43 4.43 10.55
C MET A 575 -17.30 5.23 11.20
N ASN A 576 -17.22 5.24 12.53
CA ASN A 576 -16.01 5.67 13.24
C ASN A 576 -15.04 4.51 13.31
N ILE A 577 -13.76 4.78 13.18
CA ILE A 577 -12.71 3.78 13.32
C ILE A 577 -12.12 3.91 14.73
N TRP A 578 -12.27 2.88 15.53
CA TRP A 578 -11.81 2.84 16.91
C TRP A 578 -10.54 1.99 17.01
N GLY A 579 -9.44 2.61 17.41
CA GLY A 579 -8.17 1.94 17.69
C GLY A 579 -8.10 1.45 19.13
N ILE A 580 -7.55 0.27 19.30
CA ILE A 580 -7.30 -0.39 20.59
C ILE A 580 -5.82 -0.74 20.60
N PRO A 581 -4.98 0.02 21.33
CA PRO A 581 -3.56 -0.27 21.44
C PRO A 581 -3.36 -1.54 22.28
N LEU A 582 -2.47 -2.42 21.83
CA LEU A 582 -2.18 -3.71 22.44
C LEU A 582 -0.69 -3.99 22.34
N ILE A 583 -0.14 -4.66 23.31
CA ILE A 583 1.16 -5.32 23.19
C ILE A 583 0.90 -6.79 22.88
N LEU A 584 1.45 -7.27 21.78
CA LEU A 584 1.44 -8.70 21.44
C LEU A 584 2.74 -9.32 21.91
N GLU A 585 2.63 -10.34 22.73
CA GLU A 585 3.75 -11.12 23.25
C GLU A 585 3.91 -12.42 22.44
N PRO A 586 5.13 -12.95 22.28
CA PRO A 586 5.37 -14.23 21.63
C PRO A 586 4.50 -15.34 22.23
N SER A 587 3.80 -16.06 21.37
CA SER A 587 2.97 -17.23 21.74
C SER A 587 1.79 -16.95 22.70
N GLU A 588 1.51 -15.70 23.07
CA GLU A 588 0.37 -15.33 23.91
C GLU A 588 -0.79 -14.78 23.05
N TYR A 589 -1.90 -15.49 23.02
CA TYR A 589 -3.11 -14.96 22.35
C TYR A 589 -3.90 -14.04 23.28
N ILE A 590 -4.49 -12.99 22.71
CA ILE A 590 -5.31 -12.02 23.45
C ILE A 590 -6.77 -12.25 23.15
N THR A 591 -7.60 -12.33 24.18
CA THR A 591 -9.05 -12.34 24.06
C THR A 591 -9.65 -11.03 24.55
N LEU A 592 -10.43 -10.38 23.70
CA LEU A 592 -11.16 -9.16 24.00
C LEU A 592 -12.68 -9.39 23.97
N SER A 593 -13.39 -8.70 24.85
CA SER A 593 -14.84 -8.52 24.73
C SER A 593 -15.12 -7.11 24.24
N VAL A 594 -15.72 -6.98 23.07
CA VAL A 594 -16.05 -5.70 22.43
C VAL A 594 -17.54 -5.49 22.48
N GLY A 595 -17.96 -4.41 23.11
CA GLY A 595 -19.37 -3.99 23.19
C GLY A 595 -19.59 -2.61 22.56
N VAL A 596 -20.82 -2.33 22.15
CA VAL A 596 -21.21 -1.02 21.65
C VAL A 596 -22.05 -0.31 22.68
N THR A 597 -21.66 0.92 23.02
CA THR A 597 -22.41 1.76 23.96
C THR A 597 -23.72 2.23 23.32
N ILE A 598 -24.78 2.25 24.12
CA ILE A 598 -26.15 2.66 23.70
C ILE A 598 -26.21 4.16 23.40
#